data_717eae8d4e28b9fbecf13ff06882a87a
#
_entry.id   717eae8d4e28b9fbecf13ff06882a87a
#
_cell.length_a   1.000
_cell.length_b   1.000
_cell.length_c   1.000
_cell.angle_alpha   90.00
_cell.angle_beta   90.00
_cell.angle_gamma   90.00
#
_symmetry.space_group_name_H-M   'P 1'
#
loop_
_entity.id
_entity.type
_entity.pdbx_description
1 polymer ?
#
loop_
_entity_poly.entity_id
_entity_poly.type
_entity_poly.pdbx_seq_one_letter_code
_entity_poly.pdbx_strand_id
1 'polypeptide(L)'
;MKKKILFIILVAISIFMCFPVIFLLAGSFMGVDELTAYLGPVLSEKGKGFVSWGLLPSYPTLKSYIELLLDTPEFFVMFWNSVKIVFFSVAGQLLFGIPAAWGFARYKFPFKKILFTIYIVVMLMPFQVTMLSSYLVLDTMHLLDSHASIILPAIFSTFSVFIMYRFFCNIPN
;
A
#
# COMPACT_ATOMS: atom_id res chain seq x y z
N MET A 1 18.90 34.54 -3.02
CA MET A 1 18.66 33.93 -4.35
C MET A 1 18.53 32.44 -4.30
N LYS A 2 19.49 31.67 -3.73
CA LYS A 2 19.47 30.16 -3.68
C LYS A 2 18.19 29.58 -3.08
N LYS A 3 17.66 30.10 -1.98
CA LYS A 3 16.42 29.63 -1.34
C LYS A 3 15.18 29.81 -2.22
N LYS A 4 15.07 30.91 -2.98
CA LYS A 4 13.96 31.16 -3.90
C LYS A 4 14.00 30.18 -5.10
N ILE A 5 15.19 29.93 -5.65
CA ILE A 5 15.40 28.97 -6.74
C ILE A 5 15.03 27.56 -6.27
N LEU A 6 15.52 27.14 -5.10
CA LEU A 6 15.20 25.86 -4.51
C LEU A 6 13.68 25.68 -4.30
N PHE A 7 13.02 26.72 -3.79
CA PHE A 7 11.57 26.72 -3.61
C PHE A 7 10.81 26.54 -4.92
N ILE A 8 11.21 27.25 -5.99
CA ILE A 8 10.59 27.12 -7.30
C ILE A 8 10.78 25.68 -7.87
N ILE A 9 11.98 25.13 -7.73
CA ILE A 9 12.27 23.74 -8.18
C ILE A 9 11.39 22.74 -7.41
N LEU A 10 11.28 22.90 -6.08
CA LEU A 10 10.45 22.00 -5.26
C LEU A 10 8.97 22.10 -5.64
N VAL A 11 8.46 23.30 -5.90
CA VAL A 11 7.08 23.51 -6.36
C VAL A 11 6.86 22.86 -7.72
N ALA A 12 7.78 23.03 -8.67
CA ALA A 12 7.69 22.42 -9.98
C ALA A 12 7.69 20.89 -9.92
N ILE A 13 8.57 20.30 -9.09
CA ILE A 13 8.60 18.84 -8.85
C ILE A 13 7.29 18.38 -8.20
N SER A 14 6.77 19.12 -7.23
CA SER A 14 5.50 18.78 -6.56
C SER A 14 4.33 18.76 -7.53
N ILE A 15 4.23 19.78 -8.40
CA ILE A 15 3.20 19.84 -9.45
C ILE A 15 3.32 18.63 -10.38
N PHE A 16 4.54 18.33 -10.83
CA PHE A 16 4.79 17.18 -11.70
C PHE A 16 4.40 15.84 -11.03
N MET A 17 4.72 15.67 -9.74
CA MET A 17 4.35 14.47 -8.97
C MET A 17 2.84 14.38 -8.69
N CYS A 18 2.15 15.52 -8.56
CA CYS A 18 0.69 15.54 -8.38
C CYS A 18 -0.08 15.34 -9.68
N PHE A 19 0.55 15.58 -10.84
CA PHE A 19 -0.12 15.49 -12.14
C PHE A 19 -0.84 14.16 -12.39
N PRO A 20 -0.24 12.96 -12.16
CA PRO A 20 -0.95 11.69 -12.35
C PRO A 20 -2.20 11.55 -11.49
N VAL A 21 -2.16 12.06 -10.25
CA VAL A 21 -3.30 12.01 -9.33
C VAL A 21 -4.43 12.94 -9.82
N ILE A 22 -4.08 14.15 -10.25
CA ILE A 22 -5.04 15.10 -10.82
C ILE A 22 -5.69 14.52 -12.09
N PHE A 23 -4.86 13.90 -12.96
CA PHE A 23 -5.35 13.27 -14.18
C PHE A 23 -6.29 12.10 -13.90
N LEU A 24 -5.99 11.24 -12.92
CA LEU A 24 -6.86 10.14 -12.49
C LEU A 24 -8.19 10.68 -11.94
N LEU A 25 -8.13 11.71 -11.09
CA LEU A 25 -9.33 12.33 -10.53
C LEU A 25 -10.20 12.97 -11.62
N ALA A 26 -9.60 13.71 -12.54
CA ALA A 26 -10.35 14.31 -13.66
C ALA A 26 -10.90 13.23 -14.59
N GLY A 27 -10.11 12.22 -14.94
CA GLY A 27 -10.51 11.10 -15.79
C GLY A 27 -11.61 10.24 -15.20
N SER A 28 -11.73 10.17 -13.87
CA SER A 28 -12.81 9.42 -13.23
C SER A 28 -14.21 10.01 -13.47
N PHE A 29 -14.28 11.27 -13.87
CA PHE A 29 -15.52 11.95 -14.28
C PHE A 29 -15.72 11.97 -15.79
N MET A 30 -14.82 11.39 -16.59
CA MET A 30 -14.95 11.27 -18.02
C MET A 30 -15.78 10.04 -18.41
N GLY A 31 -16.60 10.16 -19.45
CA GLY A 31 -17.27 9.00 -20.05
C GLY A 31 -16.30 8.09 -20.78
N VAL A 32 -16.65 6.82 -20.95
CA VAL A 32 -15.84 5.82 -21.66
C VAL A 32 -15.50 6.29 -23.09
N ASP A 33 -16.49 6.92 -23.78
CA ASP A 33 -16.31 7.41 -25.14
C ASP A 33 -15.25 8.53 -25.21
N GLU A 34 -15.26 9.44 -24.23
CA GLU A 34 -14.29 10.53 -24.12
C GLU A 34 -12.88 9.99 -23.79
N LEU A 35 -12.78 9.06 -22.84
CA LEU A 35 -11.51 8.40 -22.49
C LEU A 35 -10.94 7.61 -23.68
N THR A 36 -11.79 6.89 -24.40
CA THR A 36 -11.34 6.14 -25.61
C THR A 36 -10.92 7.07 -26.73
N ALA A 37 -11.56 8.24 -26.88
CA ALA A 37 -11.13 9.24 -27.85
C ALA A 37 -9.75 9.83 -27.50
N TYR A 38 -9.44 10.06 -26.23
CA TYR A 38 -8.16 10.61 -25.80
C TYR A 38 -7.02 9.58 -25.78
N LEU A 39 -7.26 8.38 -25.26
CA LEU A 39 -6.24 7.35 -25.02
C LEU A 39 -6.22 6.27 -26.11
N GLY A 40 -7.33 6.05 -26.81
CA GLY A 40 -7.47 4.99 -27.81
C GLY A 40 -6.41 4.99 -28.90
N PRO A 41 -5.98 6.15 -29.45
CA PRO A 41 -4.93 6.20 -30.47
C PRO A 41 -3.58 5.60 -30.01
N VAL A 42 -3.29 5.59 -28.70
CA VAL A 42 -2.05 5.05 -28.14
C VAL A 42 -2.25 3.63 -27.60
N LEU A 43 -3.42 3.32 -27.06
CA LEU A 43 -3.74 1.98 -26.52
C LEU A 43 -4.12 0.96 -27.61
N SER A 44 -4.38 1.41 -28.86
CA SER A 44 -4.63 0.51 -29.98
C SER A 44 -3.34 -0.24 -30.35
N GLU A 45 -3.48 -1.52 -30.74
CA GLU A 45 -2.34 -2.40 -31.15
C GLU A 45 -1.44 -1.80 -32.24
N LYS A 46 -1.91 -0.82 -33.00
CA LYS A 46 -1.12 -0.15 -34.04
C LYS A 46 -0.34 1.08 -33.59
N GLY A 47 -0.53 1.55 -32.34
CA GLY A 47 0.31 2.54 -31.64
C GLY A 47 0.77 3.79 -32.40
N LYS A 48 0.05 4.24 -33.44
CA LYS A 48 0.47 5.32 -34.34
C LYS A 48 -0.23 6.66 -34.09
N GLY A 49 -0.71 6.91 -32.87
CA GLY A 49 -1.39 8.14 -32.54
C GLY A 49 -0.74 8.90 -31.39
N PHE A 50 -1.04 10.19 -31.29
CA PHE A 50 -0.69 11.01 -30.14
C PHE A 50 -1.85 11.04 -29.16
N VAL A 51 -1.54 11.04 -27.85
CA VAL A 51 -2.56 11.28 -26.81
C VAL A 51 -3.00 12.73 -26.89
N SER A 52 -4.29 12.98 -26.99
CA SER A 52 -4.85 14.31 -26.75
C SER A 52 -5.07 14.46 -25.25
N TRP A 53 -4.25 15.28 -24.59
CA TRP A 53 -4.32 15.49 -23.14
C TRP A 53 -5.48 16.44 -22.79
N GLY A 54 -6.69 15.90 -22.65
CA GLY A 54 -7.79 16.62 -22.00
C GLY A 54 -7.68 16.49 -20.50
N LEU A 55 -7.27 17.56 -19.80
CA LEU A 55 -7.17 17.56 -18.33
C LEU A 55 -8.52 17.69 -17.63
N LEU A 56 -9.52 18.23 -18.31
CA LEU A 56 -10.85 18.44 -17.77
C LEU A 56 -11.88 17.68 -18.62
N PRO A 57 -12.86 17.01 -18.00
CA PRO A 57 -13.92 16.36 -18.73
C PRO A 57 -14.78 17.37 -19.49
N SER A 58 -15.04 17.12 -20.76
CA SER A 58 -15.95 17.95 -21.58
C SER A 58 -17.40 17.78 -21.12
N TYR A 59 -17.75 16.57 -20.71
CA TYR A 59 -19.07 16.19 -20.17
C TYR A 59 -18.91 15.38 -18.90
N PRO A 60 -18.81 16.03 -17.71
CA PRO A 60 -18.63 15.33 -16.44
C PRO A 60 -19.79 14.35 -16.19
N THR A 61 -19.47 13.09 -15.92
CA THR A 61 -20.44 12.04 -15.63
C THR A 61 -20.03 11.22 -14.41
N LEU A 62 -21.00 10.75 -13.64
CA LEU A 62 -20.82 9.80 -12.56
C LEU A 62 -21.07 8.36 -13.01
N LYS A 63 -21.27 8.11 -14.31
CA LYS A 63 -21.65 6.80 -14.84
C LYS A 63 -20.68 5.71 -14.42
N SER A 64 -19.37 5.95 -14.52
CA SER A 64 -18.34 4.98 -14.11
C SER A 64 -18.40 4.60 -12.63
N TYR A 65 -18.78 5.55 -11.76
CA TYR A 65 -19.00 5.27 -10.33
C TYR A 65 -20.27 4.46 -10.08
N ILE A 66 -21.35 4.77 -10.81
CA ILE A 66 -22.63 4.05 -10.72
C ILE A 66 -22.43 2.60 -11.18
N GLU A 67 -21.83 2.39 -12.35
CA GLU A 67 -21.53 1.08 -12.88
C GLU A 67 -20.64 0.26 -11.90
N LEU A 68 -19.58 0.87 -11.37
CA LEU A 68 -18.69 0.19 -10.42
C LEU A 68 -19.40 -0.17 -9.11
N LEU A 69 -20.21 0.73 -8.56
CA LEU A 69 -20.78 0.56 -7.22
C LEU A 69 -22.14 -0.15 -7.24
N LEU A 70 -22.90 -0.08 -8.33
CA LEU A 70 -24.27 -0.64 -8.38
C LEU A 70 -24.40 -1.83 -9.33
N ASP A 71 -23.65 -1.83 -10.44
CA ASP A 71 -23.80 -2.85 -11.48
C ASP A 71 -22.71 -3.95 -11.39
N THR A 72 -21.65 -3.74 -10.58
CA THR A 72 -20.52 -4.66 -10.49
C THR A 72 -20.42 -5.29 -9.09
N PRO A 73 -21.10 -6.42 -8.82
CA PRO A 73 -21.07 -7.08 -7.50
C PRO A 73 -19.64 -7.54 -7.10
N GLU A 74 -18.77 -7.80 -8.08
CA GLU A 74 -17.37 -8.18 -7.86
C GLU A 74 -16.58 -7.10 -7.10
N PHE A 75 -16.91 -5.83 -7.29
CA PHE A 75 -16.31 -4.73 -6.53
C PHE A 75 -16.53 -4.89 -5.03
N PHE A 76 -17.74 -5.21 -4.61
CA PHE A 76 -18.04 -5.42 -3.18
C PHE A 76 -17.35 -6.66 -2.62
N VAL A 77 -17.22 -7.71 -3.42
CA VAL A 77 -16.46 -8.92 -3.01
C VAL A 77 -14.99 -8.55 -2.76
N MET A 78 -14.35 -7.84 -3.69
CA MET A 78 -12.97 -7.39 -3.53
C MET A 78 -12.81 -6.41 -2.36
N PHE A 79 -13.73 -5.47 -2.21
CA PHE A 79 -13.74 -4.51 -1.11
C PHE A 79 -13.81 -5.22 0.26
N TRP A 80 -14.78 -6.13 0.44
CA TRP A 80 -14.93 -6.86 1.69
C TRP A 80 -13.78 -7.83 1.98
N ASN A 81 -13.18 -8.43 0.95
CA ASN A 81 -11.98 -9.22 1.11
C ASN A 81 -10.82 -8.35 1.60
N SER A 82 -10.63 -7.17 1.02
CA SER A 82 -9.61 -6.22 1.49
C SER A 82 -9.87 -5.77 2.93
N VAL A 83 -11.11 -5.45 3.28
CA VAL A 83 -11.49 -5.08 4.65
C VAL A 83 -11.17 -6.20 5.64
N LYS A 84 -11.51 -7.45 5.32
CA LYS A 84 -11.21 -8.61 6.16
C LYS A 84 -9.70 -8.78 6.34
N ILE A 85 -8.94 -8.78 5.26
CA ILE A 85 -7.49 -8.96 5.31
C ILE A 85 -6.84 -7.86 6.16
N VAL A 86 -7.18 -6.60 5.92
CA VAL A 86 -6.62 -5.47 6.67
C VAL A 86 -7.03 -5.53 8.13
N PHE A 87 -8.30 -5.77 8.43
CA PHE A 87 -8.79 -5.83 9.80
C PHE A 87 -8.05 -6.90 10.61
N PHE A 88 -8.00 -8.13 10.14
CA PHE A 88 -7.35 -9.23 10.86
C PHE A 88 -5.83 -9.06 10.93
N SER A 89 -5.19 -8.52 9.88
CA SER A 89 -3.76 -8.22 9.90
C SER A 89 -3.42 -7.17 10.95
N VAL A 90 -4.15 -6.04 10.98
CA VAL A 90 -3.90 -4.95 11.93
C VAL A 90 -4.26 -5.39 13.35
N ALA A 91 -5.40 -6.04 13.55
CA ALA A 91 -5.80 -6.55 14.87
C ALA A 91 -4.74 -7.52 15.43
N GLY A 92 -4.25 -8.45 14.58
CA GLY A 92 -3.20 -9.38 14.97
C GLY A 92 -1.86 -8.69 15.24
N GLN A 93 -1.45 -7.72 14.41
CA GLN A 93 -0.26 -6.91 14.67
C GLN A 93 -0.32 -6.17 16.01
N LEU A 94 -1.46 -5.60 16.35
CA LEU A 94 -1.64 -4.92 17.64
C LEU A 94 -1.63 -5.93 18.80
N LEU A 95 -2.33 -7.05 18.66
CA LEU A 95 -2.45 -8.08 19.71
C LEU A 95 -1.08 -8.67 20.07
N PHE A 96 -0.24 -8.99 19.10
CA PHE A 96 1.08 -9.60 19.32
C PHE A 96 2.20 -8.56 19.37
N GLY A 97 2.09 -7.50 18.59
CA GLY A 97 3.13 -6.48 18.47
C GLY A 97 3.23 -5.58 19.69
N ILE A 98 2.10 -5.16 20.29
CA ILE A 98 2.12 -4.29 21.47
C ILE A 98 2.81 -4.97 22.66
N PRO A 99 2.45 -6.20 23.08
CA PRO A 99 3.14 -6.87 24.17
C PRO A 99 4.63 -7.11 23.87
N ALA A 100 4.97 -7.51 22.64
CA ALA A 100 6.34 -7.72 22.26
C ALA A 100 7.16 -6.42 22.32
N ALA A 101 6.65 -5.34 21.72
CA ALA A 101 7.31 -4.03 21.74
C ALA A 101 7.44 -3.46 23.16
N TRP A 102 6.40 -3.61 23.99
CA TRP A 102 6.43 -3.22 25.39
C TRP A 102 7.46 -4.03 26.19
N GLY A 103 7.51 -5.34 25.98
CA GLY A 103 8.51 -6.24 26.58
C GLY A 103 9.94 -5.80 26.25
N PHE A 104 10.21 -5.50 24.99
CA PHE A 104 11.50 -4.96 24.56
C PHE A 104 11.76 -3.53 25.08
N ALA A 105 10.76 -2.70 25.31
CA ALA A 105 10.97 -1.34 25.79
C ALA A 105 11.25 -1.32 27.32
N ARG A 106 10.44 -2.01 28.09
CA ARG A 106 10.35 -1.84 29.56
C ARG A 106 11.04 -2.93 30.36
N TYR A 107 11.03 -4.17 29.90
CA TYR A 107 11.61 -5.27 30.71
C TYR A 107 13.10 -5.46 30.48
N LYS A 108 13.79 -5.89 31.53
CA LYS A 108 15.18 -6.34 31.48
C LYS A 108 15.19 -7.86 31.55
N PHE A 109 15.68 -8.52 30.54
CA PHE A 109 15.80 -9.97 30.46
C PHE A 109 17.10 -10.38 29.78
N PRO A 110 17.63 -11.58 30.03
CA PRO A 110 18.85 -12.07 29.42
C PRO A 110 18.68 -12.13 27.90
N PHE A 111 19.75 -11.91 27.16
CA PHE A 111 19.80 -11.94 25.70
C PHE A 111 18.93 -10.90 24.97
N LYS A 112 18.28 -9.94 25.69
CA LYS A 112 17.44 -8.89 25.08
C LYS A 112 18.11 -8.20 23.87
N LYS A 113 19.39 -7.81 24.02
CA LYS A 113 20.13 -7.13 22.95
C LYS A 113 20.30 -8.03 21.72
N ILE A 114 20.63 -9.29 21.93
CA ILE A 114 20.83 -10.26 20.85
C ILE A 114 19.52 -10.50 20.11
N LEU A 115 18.44 -10.78 20.84
CA LEU A 115 17.11 -11.00 20.26
C LEU A 115 16.62 -9.77 19.47
N PHE A 116 16.81 -8.57 20.01
CA PHE A 116 16.43 -7.34 19.32
C PHE A 116 17.29 -7.09 18.08
N THR A 117 18.59 -7.43 18.12
CA THR A 117 19.46 -7.34 16.93
C THR A 117 19.01 -8.32 15.85
N ILE A 118 18.70 -9.57 16.20
CA ILE A 118 18.15 -10.56 15.26
C ILE A 118 16.85 -10.02 14.63
N TYR A 119 15.99 -9.43 15.45
CA TYR A 119 14.74 -8.82 14.99
C TYR A 119 14.97 -7.73 13.94
N ILE A 120 15.95 -6.85 14.16
CA ILE A 120 16.34 -5.81 13.20
C ILE A 120 16.93 -6.44 11.93
N VAL A 121 17.78 -7.45 12.05
CA VAL A 121 18.37 -8.14 10.89
C VAL A 121 17.25 -8.74 10.01
N VAL A 122 16.29 -9.43 10.61
CA VAL A 122 15.15 -9.99 9.87
C VAL A 122 14.32 -8.88 9.20
N MET A 123 14.11 -7.74 9.89
CA MET A 123 13.39 -6.58 9.33
C MET A 123 14.11 -6.00 8.10
N LEU A 124 15.44 -6.04 8.07
CA LEU A 124 16.26 -5.50 6.97
C LEU A 124 16.43 -6.49 5.81
N MET A 125 15.95 -7.73 5.95
CA MET A 125 16.03 -8.71 4.86
C MET A 125 15.16 -8.27 3.69
N PRO A 126 15.68 -8.32 2.46
CA PRO A 126 14.89 -8.02 1.27
C PRO A 126 13.73 -9.01 1.11
N PHE A 127 12.57 -8.52 0.71
CA PHE A 127 11.39 -9.37 0.50
C PHE A 127 11.67 -10.57 -0.42
N GLN A 128 12.52 -10.39 -1.43
CA GLN A 128 12.89 -11.45 -2.37
C GLN A 128 13.51 -12.67 -1.70
N VAL A 129 14.27 -12.47 -0.61
CA VAL A 129 14.91 -13.57 0.14
C VAL A 129 13.87 -14.33 0.98
N THR A 130 12.92 -13.59 1.58
CA THR A 130 11.93 -14.18 2.48
C THR A 130 10.72 -14.77 1.74
N MET A 131 10.45 -14.33 0.50
CA MET A 131 9.29 -14.71 -0.27
C MET A 131 9.20 -16.22 -0.51
N LEU A 132 10.29 -16.84 -0.99
CA LEU A 132 10.32 -18.27 -1.28
C LEU A 132 10.12 -19.10 0.00
N SER A 133 10.82 -18.74 1.07
CA SER A 133 10.69 -19.44 2.35
C SER A 133 9.28 -19.33 2.92
N SER A 134 8.67 -18.14 2.84
CA SER A 134 7.28 -17.92 3.28
C SER A 134 6.30 -18.74 2.44
N TYR A 135 6.49 -18.78 1.12
CA TYR A 135 5.66 -19.60 0.23
C TYR A 135 5.72 -21.09 0.59
N LEU A 136 6.92 -21.65 0.77
CA LEU A 136 7.11 -23.05 1.12
C LEU A 136 6.48 -23.41 2.48
N VAL A 137 6.61 -22.52 3.47
CA VAL A 137 5.97 -22.73 4.78
C VAL A 137 4.45 -22.71 4.67
N LEU A 138 3.88 -21.74 3.93
CA LEU A 138 2.43 -21.66 3.73
C LEU A 138 1.88 -22.84 2.92
N ASP A 139 2.65 -23.35 1.96
CA ASP A 139 2.32 -24.56 1.20
C ASP A 139 2.26 -25.78 2.09
N THR A 140 3.28 -26.01 2.92
CA THR A 140 3.29 -27.13 3.88
C THR A 140 2.16 -27.05 4.90
N MET A 141 1.67 -25.84 5.20
CA MET A 141 0.52 -25.62 6.08
C MET A 141 -0.82 -25.70 5.35
N HIS A 142 -0.84 -25.92 4.03
CA HIS A 142 -2.03 -25.92 3.17
C HIS A 142 -2.87 -24.62 3.26
N LEU A 143 -2.19 -23.47 3.34
CA LEU A 143 -2.81 -22.16 3.52
C LEU A 143 -2.76 -21.27 2.28
N LEU A 144 -2.12 -21.68 1.17
CA LEU A 144 -1.86 -20.83 0.00
C LEU A 144 -3.13 -20.17 -0.57
N ASP A 145 -4.20 -20.94 -0.77
CA ASP A 145 -5.46 -20.46 -1.38
C ASP A 145 -6.45 -19.88 -0.36
N SER A 146 -5.93 -19.29 0.72
CA SER A 146 -6.77 -18.73 1.79
C SER A 146 -6.36 -17.31 2.16
N HIS A 147 -7.25 -16.55 2.78
CA HIS A 147 -6.91 -15.24 3.36
C HIS A 147 -5.80 -15.34 4.41
N ALA A 148 -5.65 -16.51 5.06
CA ALA A 148 -4.62 -16.75 6.05
C ALA A 148 -3.20 -16.66 5.47
N SER A 149 -3.02 -16.97 4.18
CA SER A 149 -1.71 -16.83 3.51
C SER A 149 -1.17 -15.41 3.51
N ILE A 150 -2.05 -14.42 3.52
CA ILE A 150 -1.68 -12.99 3.57
C ILE A 150 -1.68 -12.50 5.02
N ILE A 151 -2.68 -12.89 5.81
CA ILE A 151 -2.90 -12.38 7.17
C ILE A 151 -1.80 -12.86 8.12
N LEU A 152 -1.45 -14.15 8.11
CA LEU A 152 -0.49 -14.71 9.06
C LEU A 152 0.91 -14.08 8.97
N PRO A 153 1.54 -13.96 7.78
CA PRO A 153 2.81 -13.26 7.68
C PRO A 153 2.72 -11.78 8.08
N ALA A 154 1.59 -11.12 7.77
CA ALA A 154 1.38 -9.72 8.12
C ALA A 154 1.26 -9.50 9.63
N ILE A 155 0.62 -10.41 10.39
CA ILE A 155 0.49 -10.33 11.85
C ILE A 155 1.86 -10.23 12.52
N PHE A 156 2.83 -11.02 12.07
CA PHE A 156 4.18 -11.08 12.65
C PHE A 156 5.18 -10.09 12.01
N SER A 157 4.67 -8.95 11.52
CA SER A 157 5.49 -7.89 10.94
C SER A 157 6.52 -7.36 11.94
N THR A 158 7.80 -7.55 11.63
CA THR A 158 8.91 -7.06 12.44
C THR A 158 8.98 -5.53 12.46
N PHE A 159 8.60 -4.88 11.36
CA PHE A 159 8.56 -3.44 11.25
C PHE A 159 7.54 -2.79 12.20
N SER A 160 6.34 -3.37 12.32
CA SER A 160 5.29 -2.88 13.23
C SER A 160 5.75 -2.90 14.69
N VAL A 161 6.40 -3.99 15.12
CA VAL A 161 6.95 -4.08 16.48
C VAL A 161 8.07 -3.09 16.71
N PHE A 162 8.96 -2.87 15.71
CA PHE A 162 10.04 -1.90 15.82
C PHE A 162 9.51 -0.46 16.00
N ILE A 163 8.51 -0.05 15.25
CA ILE A 163 7.90 1.28 15.40
C ILE A 163 7.28 1.44 16.79
N MET A 164 6.48 0.46 17.22
CA MET A 164 5.87 0.48 18.55
C MET A 164 6.92 0.50 19.67
N TYR A 165 8.01 -0.26 19.53
CA TYR A 165 9.13 -0.24 20.46
C TYR A 165 9.75 1.16 20.56
N ARG A 166 10.02 1.81 19.42
CA ARG A 166 10.56 3.18 19.38
C ARG A 166 9.62 4.18 20.06
N PHE A 167 8.32 4.02 19.85
CA PHE A 167 7.31 4.83 20.52
C PHE A 167 7.35 4.62 22.04
N PHE A 168 7.32 3.39 22.51
CA PHE A 168 7.36 3.07 23.95
C PHE A 168 8.66 3.53 24.64
N CYS A 169 9.79 3.54 23.95
CA CYS A 169 11.02 4.08 24.50
C CYS A 169 10.96 5.59 24.75
N ASN A 170 10.13 6.34 24.03
CA ASN A 170 10.00 7.80 24.16
C ASN A 170 8.97 8.21 25.23
N ILE A 171 8.17 7.29 25.75
CA ILE A 171 7.21 7.56 26.84
C ILE A 171 8.00 7.61 28.15
N PRO A 172 7.89 8.68 28.96
CA PRO A 172 8.50 8.74 30.30
C PRO A 172 7.97 7.63 31.20
N ASN A 173 8.77 7.23 32.19
CA ASN A 173 8.38 6.24 33.21
C ASN A 173 7.35 6.80 34.17
#